data_8e3566e3c2d02ada994d912844becdd1
#
_entry.id   8e3566e3c2d02ada994d912844becdd1
#
_cell.length_a   1.000
_cell.length_b   1.000
_cell.length_c   1.000
_cell.angle_alpha   90.00
_cell.angle_beta   90.00
_cell.angle_gamma   90.00
#
_symmetry.space_group_name_H-M   'P 1'
#
loop_
_entity.id
_entity.type
_entity.pdbx_description
1 polymer ?
#
loop_
_entity_poly.entity_id
_entity_poly.type
_entity_poly.pdbx_seq_one_letter_code
_entity_poly.pdbx_strand_id
1 'polypeptide(L)'
;MGFFRRNRDRTPAPPPAAAGEPQVLDLGPADLAWLDRVRGSLPAGASATDPQAIGRRYDDALDAWSTGGGSGDPTGAIDAVGVALGDAVCARVPGARWAVAVDEHGREPAVVLPPPLSATIFPRDAVAKRWYAGERGWVAEFADWLVGRLTDLSTEPSPEVEALASFALAHAVRSIVPEGGPLIPFCLVEDADGARALHRFVGELGESVERAREHVRASGAVRAAVAWDGYLTADGTREDALFVEASEAGRSSVVLAQRYSPVPGRTAPVGETVTVDRGAPLL
;
A
#
# COMPACT_ATOMS: atom_id res chain seq x y z
N MET A 1 53.07 -20.29 -29.27
CA MET A 1 52.00 -19.70 -30.08
C MET A 1 50.70 -20.37 -29.71
N GLY A 2 49.91 -19.75 -28.82
CA GLY A 2 48.64 -20.28 -28.34
C GLY A 2 47.51 -19.39 -28.81
N PHE A 3 46.60 -19.92 -29.60
CA PHE A 3 45.46 -19.22 -30.16
C PHE A 3 44.35 -19.13 -29.11
N PHE A 4 44.07 -17.94 -28.59
CA PHE A 4 42.83 -17.61 -27.86
C PHE A 4 41.68 -17.49 -28.85
N ARG A 5 40.78 -18.49 -28.90
CA ARG A 5 39.46 -18.36 -29.52
C ARG A 5 38.55 -17.53 -28.59
N ARG A 6 38.22 -16.28 -28.99
CA ARG A 6 37.13 -15.51 -28.43
C ARG A 6 35.81 -16.17 -28.82
N ASN A 7 35.08 -16.67 -27.81
CA ASN A 7 33.69 -17.10 -27.96
C ASN A 7 32.84 -15.82 -27.94
N ARG A 8 32.51 -15.27 -29.12
CA ARG A 8 31.46 -14.27 -29.31
C ARG A 8 30.19 -15.02 -29.65
N ASP A 9 29.07 -14.48 -29.14
CA ASP A 9 27.68 -14.85 -29.37
C ASP A 9 27.06 -15.76 -28.29
N ARG A 10 26.89 -15.15 -27.10
CA ARG A 10 25.73 -15.45 -26.26
C ARG A 10 24.90 -14.18 -26.19
N THR A 11 23.91 -14.06 -27.07
CA THR A 11 22.78 -13.15 -26.88
C THR A 11 22.15 -13.50 -25.55
N PRO A 12 22.03 -12.57 -24.58
CA PRO A 12 21.31 -12.88 -23.35
C PRO A 12 19.87 -13.26 -23.71
N ALA A 13 19.39 -14.33 -23.14
CA ALA A 13 17.98 -14.71 -23.28
C ALA A 13 17.10 -13.52 -22.82
N PRO A 14 16.00 -13.24 -23.53
CA PRO A 14 15.09 -12.20 -23.10
C PRO A 14 14.63 -12.51 -21.66
N PRO A 15 14.44 -11.49 -20.79
CA PRO A 15 13.88 -11.70 -19.47
C PRO A 15 12.54 -12.43 -19.63
N PRO A 16 12.19 -13.34 -18.69
CA PRO A 16 10.88 -13.97 -18.73
C PRO A 16 9.81 -12.90 -18.77
N ALA A 17 8.80 -13.08 -19.63
CA ALA A 17 7.64 -12.20 -19.68
C ALA A 17 7.14 -12.01 -18.25
N ALA A 18 6.85 -10.77 -17.86
CA ALA A 18 6.25 -10.48 -16.57
C ALA A 18 5.00 -11.37 -16.45
N ALA A 19 4.97 -12.23 -15.42
CA ALA A 19 3.78 -13.02 -15.13
C ALA A 19 2.61 -12.04 -15.00
N GLY A 20 1.54 -12.27 -15.76
CA GLY A 20 0.34 -11.43 -15.69
C GLY A 20 -0.22 -11.48 -14.27
N GLU A 21 -0.83 -10.39 -13.82
CA GLU A 21 -1.51 -10.39 -12.53
C GLU A 21 -2.56 -11.52 -12.49
N PRO A 22 -2.65 -12.29 -11.38
CA PRO A 22 -3.59 -13.39 -11.28
C PRO A 22 -5.03 -12.87 -11.38
N GLN A 23 -5.88 -13.58 -12.12
CA GLN A 23 -7.32 -13.30 -12.12
C GLN A 23 -7.89 -13.70 -10.75
N VAL A 24 -8.57 -12.77 -10.10
CA VAL A 24 -9.24 -13.01 -8.81
C VAL A 24 -10.71 -13.37 -9.04
N LEU A 25 -11.13 -14.51 -8.51
CA LEU A 25 -12.49 -15.01 -8.54
C LEU A 25 -13.03 -15.20 -7.13
N ASP A 26 -14.34 -15.06 -6.95
CA ASP A 26 -14.98 -15.40 -5.69
C ASP A 26 -14.93 -16.91 -5.41
N LEU A 27 -14.95 -17.28 -4.12
CA LEU A 27 -14.96 -18.68 -3.69
C LEU A 27 -16.23 -19.39 -4.21
N GLY A 28 -16.04 -20.48 -4.92
CA GLY A 28 -17.13 -21.37 -5.28
C GLY A 28 -17.49 -22.36 -4.16
N PRO A 29 -18.57 -23.16 -4.32
CA PRO A 29 -18.98 -24.13 -3.30
C PRO A 29 -17.89 -25.14 -2.92
N ALA A 30 -17.08 -25.56 -3.89
CA ALA A 30 -15.98 -26.49 -3.64
C ALA A 30 -14.86 -25.88 -2.81
N ASP A 31 -14.54 -24.59 -3.03
CA ASP A 31 -13.52 -23.85 -2.29
C ASP A 31 -13.96 -23.63 -0.84
N LEU A 32 -15.21 -23.25 -0.64
CA LEU A 32 -15.82 -23.10 0.68
C LEU A 32 -15.80 -24.43 1.44
N ALA A 33 -16.21 -25.52 0.79
CA ALA A 33 -16.20 -26.85 1.42
C ALA A 33 -14.76 -27.32 1.75
N TRP A 34 -13.77 -26.92 0.97
CA TRP A 34 -12.36 -27.22 1.28
C TRP A 34 -11.90 -26.41 2.47
N LEU A 35 -12.12 -25.09 2.51
CA LEU A 35 -11.79 -24.23 3.65
C LEU A 35 -12.42 -24.75 4.94
N ASP A 36 -13.72 -25.09 4.91
CA ASP A 36 -14.44 -25.60 6.08
C ASP A 36 -13.88 -26.93 6.58
N ARG A 37 -13.51 -27.83 5.70
CA ARG A 37 -12.87 -29.09 6.04
C ARG A 37 -11.51 -28.87 6.70
N VAL A 38 -10.69 -27.95 6.14
CA VAL A 38 -9.37 -27.63 6.71
C VAL A 38 -9.53 -26.98 8.08
N ARG A 39 -10.46 -26.00 8.22
CA ARG A 39 -10.79 -25.38 9.51
C ARG A 39 -11.29 -26.40 10.54
N GLY A 40 -12.10 -27.36 10.10
CA GLY A 40 -12.59 -28.44 10.97
C GLY A 40 -11.48 -29.36 11.50
N SER A 41 -10.31 -29.39 10.88
CA SER A 41 -9.12 -30.11 11.38
C SER A 41 -8.32 -29.31 12.42
N LEU A 42 -8.64 -28.01 12.59
CA LEU A 42 -7.97 -27.13 13.54
C LEU A 42 -8.69 -27.17 14.91
N PRO A 43 -7.97 -26.96 16.03
CA PRO A 43 -8.61 -26.77 17.33
C PRO A 43 -9.57 -25.59 17.31
N ALA A 44 -10.75 -25.77 17.88
CA ALA A 44 -11.74 -24.70 17.98
C ALA A 44 -11.32 -23.62 18.99
N GLY A 45 -11.75 -22.37 18.74
CA GLY A 45 -11.62 -21.24 19.65
C GLY A 45 -10.68 -20.15 19.20
N ALA A 46 -10.46 -19.15 20.07
CA ALA A 46 -9.66 -17.95 19.79
C ALA A 46 -8.20 -18.23 19.36
N SER A 47 -7.68 -19.43 19.64
CA SER A 47 -6.35 -19.85 19.20
C SER A 47 -6.25 -20.15 17.71
N ALA A 48 -7.37 -20.20 16.98
CA ALA A 48 -7.35 -20.51 15.54
C ALA A 48 -6.67 -19.40 14.71
N THR A 49 -6.80 -18.15 15.13
CA THR A 49 -6.22 -16.96 14.45
C THR A 49 -5.12 -16.29 15.28
N ASP A 50 -4.75 -16.84 16.44
CA ASP A 50 -3.61 -16.35 17.24
C ASP A 50 -2.27 -16.74 16.57
N PRO A 51 -1.44 -15.78 16.15
CA PRO A 51 -0.18 -16.05 15.48
C PRO A 51 0.77 -16.95 16.26
N GLN A 52 0.79 -16.81 17.61
CA GLN A 52 1.63 -17.64 18.47
C GLN A 52 1.15 -19.09 18.50
N ALA A 53 -0.18 -19.31 18.54
CA ALA A 53 -0.74 -20.65 18.50
C ALA A 53 -0.54 -21.32 17.12
N ILE A 54 -0.68 -20.54 16.04
CA ILE A 54 -0.40 -21.02 14.67
C ILE A 54 1.07 -21.40 14.54
N GLY A 55 1.99 -20.58 15.06
CA GLY A 55 3.43 -20.83 15.04
C GLY A 55 3.82 -22.10 15.78
N ARG A 56 3.34 -22.30 17.01
CA ARG A 56 3.58 -23.55 17.76
C ARG A 56 3.09 -24.78 16.99
N ARG A 57 1.89 -24.71 16.41
CA ARG A 57 1.33 -25.82 15.62
C ARG A 57 2.17 -26.15 14.40
N TYR A 58 2.67 -25.12 13.71
CA TYR A 58 3.58 -25.29 12.59
C TYR A 58 4.86 -26.01 13.02
N ASP A 59 5.51 -25.52 14.08
CA ASP A 59 6.77 -26.09 14.57
C ASP A 59 6.60 -27.53 15.04
N ASP A 60 5.54 -27.83 15.81
CA ASP A 60 5.22 -29.18 16.28
C ASP A 60 4.98 -30.15 15.11
N ALA A 61 4.24 -29.69 14.08
CA ALA A 61 3.96 -30.51 12.90
C ALA A 61 5.21 -30.75 12.05
N LEU A 62 6.05 -29.73 11.87
CA LEU A 62 7.33 -29.86 11.16
C LEU A 62 8.29 -30.79 11.89
N ASP A 63 8.35 -30.72 13.23
CA ASP A 63 9.20 -31.59 14.04
C ASP A 63 8.72 -33.05 13.96
N ALA A 64 7.41 -33.30 14.04
CA ALA A 64 6.85 -34.63 13.88
C ALA A 64 7.16 -35.23 12.48
N TRP A 65 7.00 -34.42 11.44
CA TRP A 65 7.30 -34.81 10.06
C TRP A 65 8.79 -35.12 9.89
N SER A 66 9.68 -34.24 10.37
CA SER A 66 11.14 -34.39 10.29
C SER A 66 11.62 -35.62 11.07
N THR A 67 11.10 -35.85 12.27
CA THR A 67 11.40 -37.03 13.11
C THR A 67 10.94 -38.33 12.46
N GLY A 68 9.83 -38.27 11.70
CA GLY A 68 9.36 -39.40 10.86
C GLY A 68 10.15 -39.63 9.60
N GLY A 69 11.32 -39.00 9.44
CA GLY A 69 12.23 -39.15 8.30
C GLY A 69 11.86 -38.28 7.09
N GLY A 70 10.90 -37.34 7.22
CA GLY A 70 10.54 -36.39 6.16
C GLY A 70 9.89 -37.03 4.93
N SER A 71 9.37 -38.24 5.03
CA SER A 71 8.85 -39.00 3.88
C SER A 71 7.32 -39.03 3.77
N GLY A 72 6.61 -38.56 4.78
CA GLY A 72 5.15 -38.43 4.76
C GLY A 72 4.68 -37.22 3.93
N ASP A 73 3.43 -37.27 3.45
CA ASP A 73 2.81 -36.14 2.78
C ASP A 73 2.48 -35.01 3.77
N PRO A 74 3.13 -33.83 3.71
CA PRO A 74 2.89 -32.73 4.62
C PRO A 74 1.72 -31.83 4.21
N THR A 75 1.05 -32.12 3.09
CA THR A 75 0.02 -31.25 2.49
C THR A 75 -1.06 -30.85 3.51
N GLY A 76 -1.54 -31.79 4.33
CA GLY A 76 -2.56 -31.50 5.33
C GLY A 76 -2.09 -30.53 6.42
N ALA A 77 -0.83 -30.61 6.85
CA ALA A 77 -0.26 -29.68 7.82
C ALA A 77 -0.02 -28.30 7.20
N ILE A 78 0.49 -28.25 5.98
CA ILE A 78 0.70 -27.01 5.22
C ILE A 78 -0.64 -26.30 4.99
N ASP A 79 -1.67 -27.04 4.56
CA ASP A 79 -3.03 -26.50 4.36
C ASP A 79 -3.59 -25.94 5.66
N ALA A 80 -3.49 -26.70 6.77
CA ALA A 80 -4.01 -26.28 8.07
C ALA A 80 -3.37 -24.97 8.56
N VAL A 81 -2.04 -24.87 8.51
CA VAL A 81 -1.31 -23.66 8.92
C VAL A 81 -1.57 -22.51 7.94
N GLY A 82 -1.60 -22.78 6.63
CA GLY A 82 -1.88 -21.78 5.60
C GLY A 82 -3.26 -21.16 5.75
N VAL A 83 -4.30 -21.99 6.00
CA VAL A 83 -5.65 -21.49 6.23
C VAL A 83 -5.74 -20.70 7.54
N ALA A 84 -5.11 -21.17 8.62
CA ALA A 84 -5.08 -20.42 9.89
C ALA A 84 -4.37 -19.05 9.74
N LEU A 85 -3.26 -18.99 8.99
CA LEU A 85 -2.56 -17.74 8.69
C LEU A 85 -3.43 -16.79 7.86
N GLY A 86 -4.10 -17.29 6.83
CA GLY A 86 -5.02 -16.50 6.02
C GLY A 86 -6.22 -15.99 6.81
N ASP A 87 -6.80 -16.83 7.69
CA ASP A 87 -7.88 -16.43 8.59
C ASP A 87 -7.41 -15.35 9.59
N ALA A 88 -6.16 -15.43 10.09
CA ALA A 88 -5.58 -14.42 10.96
C ALA A 88 -5.41 -13.06 10.23
N VAL A 89 -5.06 -13.07 8.94
CA VAL A 89 -5.01 -11.85 8.12
C VAL A 89 -6.41 -11.30 7.90
N CYS A 90 -7.39 -12.13 7.50
CA CYS A 90 -8.77 -11.70 7.29
C CYS A 90 -9.42 -11.12 8.56
N ALA A 91 -9.05 -11.64 9.74
CA ALA A 91 -9.59 -11.15 11.01
C ALA A 91 -9.00 -9.80 11.46
N ARG A 92 -7.79 -9.45 11.00
CA ARG A 92 -7.01 -8.30 11.51
C ARG A 92 -6.86 -7.16 10.49
N VAL A 93 -7.01 -7.45 9.19
CA VAL A 93 -6.88 -6.46 8.11
C VAL A 93 -8.26 -6.15 7.53
N PRO A 94 -8.75 -4.90 7.66
CA PRO A 94 -10.05 -4.52 7.11
C PRO A 94 -10.17 -4.79 5.61
N GLY A 95 -11.27 -5.41 5.21
CA GLY A 95 -11.55 -5.71 3.80
C GLY A 95 -10.79 -6.93 3.24
N ALA A 96 -9.84 -7.52 3.96
CA ALA A 96 -9.22 -8.77 3.54
C ALA A 96 -10.24 -9.90 3.53
N ARG A 97 -10.24 -10.70 2.46
CA ARG A 97 -11.15 -11.84 2.31
C ARG A 97 -10.51 -12.98 1.54
N TRP A 98 -10.97 -14.18 1.77
CA TRP A 98 -10.62 -15.30 0.91
C TRP A 98 -11.23 -15.17 -0.48
N ALA A 99 -10.46 -15.55 -1.48
CA ALA A 99 -10.84 -15.61 -2.88
C ALA A 99 -10.06 -16.75 -3.57
N VAL A 100 -10.20 -16.89 -4.86
CA VAL A 100 -9.38 -17.79 -5.67
C VAL A 100 -8.57 -16.96 -6.64
N ALA A 101 -7.26 -17.14 -6.62
CA ALA A 101 -6.38 -16.63 -7.66
C ALA A 101 -6.19 -17.69 -8.74
N VAL A 102 -6.23 -17.25 -10.01
CA VAL A 102 -6.03 -18.09 -11.19
C VAL A 102 -4.94 -17.44 -12.04
N ASP A 103 -3.87 -18.18 -12.28
CA ASP A 103 -2.76 -17.76 -13.13
C ASP A 103 -2.28 -18.92 -14.03
N GLU A 104 -1.11 -18.77 -14.64
CA GLU A 104 -0.49 -19.80 -15.47
C GLU A 104 -0.07 -21.06 -14.71
N HIS A 105 0.03 -20.98 -13.38
CA HIS A 105 0.39 -22.11 -12.50
C HIS A 105 -0.84 -22.87 -11.99
N GLY A 106 -2.03 -22.29 -12.19
CA GLY A 106 -3.28 -22.95 -11.85
C GLY A 106 -4.25 -22.11 -11.03
N ARG A 107 -5.01 -22.78 -10.18
CA ARG A 107 -6.07 -22.22 -9.33
C ARG A 107 -5.73 -22.48 -7.87
N GLU A 108 -5.64 -21.42 -7.08
CA GLU A 108 -5.28 -21.50 -5.68
C GLU A 108 -6.12 -20.58 -4.78
N PRO A 109 -6.54 -21.03 -3.56
CA PRO A 109 -7.12 -20.16 -2.57
C PRO A 109 -6.11 -19.12 -2.09
N ALA A 110 -6.52 -17.86 -2.11
CA ALA A 110 -5.70 -16.70 -1.72
C ALA A 110 -6.50 -15.76 -0.83
N VAL A 111 -5.81 -14.95 -0.05
CA VAL A 111 -6.39 -13.81 0.64
C VAL A 111 -6.17 -12.57 -0.22
N VAL A 112 -7.27 -11.87 -0.54
CA VAL A 112 -7.23 -10.66 -1.35
C VAL A 112 -7.69 -9.45 -0.55
N LEU A 113 -7.08 -8.32 -0.85
CA LEU A 113 -7.47 -7.02 -0.33
C LEU A 113 -8.13 -6.20 -1.44
N PRO A 114 -9.18 -5.44 -1.10
CA PRO A 114 -9.85 -4.58 -2.08
C PRO A 114 -8.95 -3.41 -2.49
N PRO A 115 -9.32 -2.67 -3.55
CA PRO A 115 -8.75 -1.36 -3.80
C PRO A 115 -8.82 -0.49 -2.53
N PRO A 116 -7.86 0.38 -2.35
CA PRO A 116 -6.82 0.75 -3.29
C PRO A 116 -5.56 -0.12 -3.21
N LEU A 117 -5.44 -0.99 -2.20
CA LEU A 117 -4.24 -1.84 -2.06
C LEU A 117 -4.18 -2.96 -3.12
N SER A 118 -5.33 -3.53 -3.51
CA SER A 118 -5.46 -4.57 -4.55
C SER A 118 -4.40 -5.68 -4.45
N ALA A 119 -4.11 -6.14 -3.24
CA ALA A 119 -3.08 -7.14 -2.99
C ALA A 119 -3.64 -8.56 -2.97
N THR A 120 -2.87 -9.51 -3.49
CA THR A 120 -3.16 -10.95 -3.41
C THR A 120 -2.06 -11.65 -2.60
N ILE A 121 -2.45 -12.40 -1.60
CA ILE A 121 -1.55 -13.10 -0.68
C ILE A 121 -1.84 -14.60 -0.79
N PHE A 122 -0.79 -15.40 -0.83
CA PHE A 122 -0.83 -16.85 -0.89
C PHE A 122 -0.32 -17.46 0.42
N PRO A 123 -1.17 -17.58 1.47
CA PRO A 123 -0.71 -18.02 2.79
C PRO A 123 -0.17 -19.44 2.78
N ARG A 124 -0.78 -20.33 1.98
CA ARG A 124 -0.36 -21.72 1.82
C ARG A 124 1.04 -21.83 1.23
N ASP A 125 1.33 -21.07 0.19
CA ASP A 125 2.66 -21.03 -0.44
C ASP A 125 3.73 -20.47 0.49
N ALA A 126 3.38 -19.46 1.28
CA ALA A 126 4.29 -18.91 2.29
C ALA A 126 4.68 -19.98 3.32
N VAL A 127 3.74 -20.84 3.70
CA VAL A 127 3.98 -21.98 4.60
C VAL A 127 4.77 -23.07 3.90
N ALA A 128 4.39 -23.46 2.69
CA ALA A 128 5.04 -24.54 1.95
C ALA A 128 6.53 -24.26 1.70
N LYS A 129 6.88 -23.05 1.28
CA LYS A 129 8.27 -22.64 1.05
C LYS A 129 9.13 -22.85 2.29
N ARG A 130 8.65 -22.44 3.47
CA ARG A 130 9.40 -22.54 4.72
C ARG A 130 9.37 -23.94 5.32
N TRP A 131 8.32 -24.70 5.05
CA TRP A 131 8.25 -26.11 5.43
C TRP A 131 9.39 -26.91 4.81
N TYR A 132 9.54 -26.81 3.50
CA TYR A 132 10.60 -27.52 2.79
C TYR A 132 12.01 -26.98 3.05
N ALA A 133 12.12 -25.72 3.50
CA ALA A 133 13.36 -25.14 4.00
C ALA A 133 13.69 -25.57 5.44
N GLY A 134 12.74 -26.17 6.17
CA GLY A 134 12.91 -26.56 7.57
C GLY A 134 12.97 -25.39 8.55
N GLU A 135 12.43 -24.22 8.15
CA GLU A 135 12.44 -23.01 8.97
C GLU A 135 11.44 -23.11 10.14
N ARG A 136 11.85 -22.69 11.33
CA ARG A 136 11.05 -22.72 12.57
C ARG A 136 10.91 -21.33 13.18
N GLY A 137 9.87 -21.15 14.02
CA GLY A 137 9.69 -19.95 14.83
C GLY A 137 9.28 -18.69 14.05
N TRP A 138 9.05 -18.78 12.74
CA TRP A 138 8.85 -17.63 11.85
C TRP A 138 7.40 -17.15 11.79
N VAL A 139 6.41 -18.03 12.04
CA VAL A 139 5.00 -17.78 11.70
C VAL A 139 4.43 -16.59 12.46
N ALA A 140 4.69 -16.50 13.76
CA ALA A 140 4.13 -15.44 14.58
C ALA A 140 4.66 -14.07 14.18
N GLU A 141 5.98 -13.95 14.05
CA GLU A 141 6.64 -12.70 13.64
C GLU A 141 6.21 -12.30 12.21
N PHE A 142 6.15 -13.26 11.30
CA PHE A 142 5.69 -13.01 9.92
C PHE A 142 4.23 -12.57 9.86
N ALA A 143 3.34 -13.20 10.63
CA ALA A 143 1.93 -12.82 10.67
C ALA A 143 1.74 -11.39 11.21
N ASP A 144 2.47 -11.01 12.26
CA ASP A 144 2.41 -9.67 12.82
C ASP A 144 3.02 -8.63 11.88
N TRP A 145 4.17 -8.93 11.27
CA TRP A 145 4.77 -8.10 10.24
C TRP A 145 3.84 -7.91 9.04
N LEU A 146 3.26 -9.01 8.53
CA LEU A 146 2.37 -8.96 7.36
C LEU A 146 1.13 -8.10 7.64
N VAL A 147 0.46 -8.32 8.78
CA VAL A 147 -0.70 -7.53 9.17
C VAL A 147 -0.34 -6.06 9.35
N GLY A 148 0.76 -5.76 10.05
CA GLY A 148 1.27 -4.39 10.20
C GLY A 148 1.52 -3.75 8.84
N ARG A 149 2.26 -4.42 7.95
CA ARG A 149 2.58 -3.92 6.62
C ARG A 149 1.34 -3.67 5.75
N LEU A 150 0.36 -4.58 5.77
CA LEU A 150 -0.88 -4.42 5.02
C LEU A 150 -1.73 -3.27 5.57
N THR A 151 -1.76 -3.09 6.89
CA THR A 151 -2.44 -1.97 7.53
C THR A 151 -1.79 -0.65 7.15
N ASP A 152 -0.46 -0.56 7.24
CA ASP A 152 0.30 0.64 6.86
C ASP A 152 0.03 0.99 5.39
N LEU A 153 0.19 0.02 4.47
CA LEU A 153 -0.07 0.21 3.04
C LEU A 153 -1.51 0.62 2.74
N SER A 154 -2.49 0.14 3.52
CA SER A 154 -3.90 0.52 3.33
C SER A 154 -4.19 1.95 3.77
N THR A 155 -3.34 2.52 4.63
CA THR A 155 -3.45 3.89 5.14
C THR A 155 -2.50 4.87 4.47
N GLU A 156 -1.44 4.41 3.82
CA GLU A 156 -0.52 5.28 3.05
C GLU A 156 -1.26 6.00 1.91
N PRO A 157 -0.86 7.24 1.56
CA PRO A 157 -1.37 7.92 0.37
C PRO A 157 -1.17 7.08 -0.89
N SER A 158 -2.16 7.04 -1.77
CA SER A 158 -2.04 6.33 -3.05
C SER A 158 -1.16 7.10 -4.04
N PRO A 159 -0.61 6.43 -5.08
CA PRO A 159 0.08 7.11 -6.17
C PRO A 159 -0.78 8.18 -6.85
N GLU A 160 -2.08 8.00 -6.92
CA GLU A 160 -3.04 8.96 -7.48
C GLU A 160 -3.15 10.21 -6.61
N VAL A 161 -3.12 10.08 -5.28
CA VAL A 161 -3.07 11.22 -4.34
C VAL A 161 -1.75 11.96 -4.47
N GLU A 162 -0.62 11.26 -4.55
CA GLU A 162 0.69 11.88 -4.75
C GLU A 162 0.75 12.64 -6.09
N ALA A 163 0.17 12.08 -7.15
CA ALA A 163 0.05 12.75 -8.45
C ALA A 163 -0.85 13.99 -8.37
N LEU A 164 -1.98 13.92 -7.64
CA LEU A 164 -2.88 15.06 -7.41
C LEU A 164 -2.18 16.16 -6.62
N ALA A 165 -1.45 15.81 -5.55
CA ALA A 165 -0.66 16.74 -4.74
C ALA A 165 0.40 17.46 -5.59
N SER A 166 1.14 16.69 -6.40
CA SER A 166 2.15 17.24 -7.30
C SER A 166 1.55 18.17 -8.37
N PHE A 167 0.39 17.80 -8.92
CA PHE A 167 -0.34 18.66 -9.87
C PHE A 167 -0.83 19.97 -9.23
N ALA A 168 -1.41 19.89 -8.02
CA ALA A 168 -1.87 21.06 -7.29
C ALA A 168 -0.70 21.98 -6.90
N LEU A 169 0.44 21.40 -6.48
CA LEU A 169 1.65 22.17 -6.16
C LEU A 169 2.22 22.87 -7.39
N ALA A 170 2.30 22.18 -8.52
CA ALA A 170 2.71 22.80 -9.77
C ALA A 170 1.77 23.93 -10.23
N HIS A 171 0.45 23.80 -9.95
CA HIS A 171 -0.51 24.87 -10.19
C HIS A 171 -0.26 26.06 -9.25
N ALA A 172 -0.03 25.82 -7.95
CA ALA A 172 0.28 26.84 -6.97
C ALA A 172 1.54 27.63 -7.36
N VAL A 173 2.63 26.93 -7.75
CA VAL A 173 3.88 27.56 -8.24
C VAL A 173 3.59 28.46 -9.45
N ARG A 174 2.88 27.95 -10.47
CA ARG A 174 2.54 28.76 -11.67
C ARG A 174 1.66 29.97 -11.35
N SER A 175 0.93 29.95 -10.26
CA SER A 175 0.05 31.06 -9.86
C SER A 175 0.81 32.24 -9.26
N ILE A 176 2.04 32.05 -8.79
CA ILE A 176 2.85 33.09 -8.17
C ILE A 176 4.15 33.41 -8.92
N VAL A 177 4.57 32.58 -9.85
CA VAL A 177 5.82 32.74 -10.63
C VAL A 177 5.50 33.36 -11.99
N PRO A 178 6.25 34.41 -12.43
CA PRO A 178 7.32 35.13 -11.73
C PRO A 178 6.85 36.38 -10.96
N GLU A 179 5.57 36.75 -11.01
CA GLU A 179 5.05 38.04 -10.53
C GLU A 179 5.17 38.17 -9.02
N GLY A 180 5.06 37.08 -8.29
CA GLY A 180 5.03 37.03 -6.83
C GLY A 180 3.65 37.31 -6.25
N GLY A 181 3.62 37.50 -4.94
CA GLY A 181 2.40 37.78 -4.17
C GLY A 181 1.95 36.53 -3.38
N PRO A 182 1.11 36.68 -2.39
CA PRO A 182 0.61 35.55 -1.66
C PRO A 182 -0.30 34.69 -2.56
N LEU A 183 -0.17 33.37 -2.47
CA LEU A 183 -1.08 32.46 -3.13
C LEU A 183 -2.48 32.60 -2.52
N ILE A 184 -3.50 32.83 -3.34
CA ILE A 184 -4.88 32.68 -2.88
C ILE A 184 -5.15 31.21 -2.62
N PRO A 185 -5.49 30.80 -1.37
CA PRO A 185 -5.80 29.41 -1.06
C PRO A 185 -6.85 28.84 -1.99
N PHE A 186 -6.63 27.59 -2.40
CA PHE A 186 -7.58 26.89 -3.26
C PHE A 186 -7.67 25.42 -2.87
N CYS A 187 -8.78 24.78 -3.23
CA CYS A 187 -8.85 23.34 -3.27
C CYS A 187 -9.05 22.84 -4.70
N LEU A 188 -8.57 21.61 -4.92
CA LEU A 188 -8.83 20.82 -6.10
C LEU A 188 -9.55 19.56 -5.64
N VAL A 189 -10.73 19.31 -6.16
CA VAL A 189 -11.53 18.11 -5.85
C VAL A 189 -11.64 17.27 -7.11
N GLU A 190 -11.59 15.94 -6.95
CA GLU A 190 -11.69 14.96 -8.04
C GLU A 190 -12.80 13.97 -7.70
N ASP A 191 -13.75 13.81 -8.61
CA ASP A 191 -14.84 12.86 -8.46
C ASP A 191 -14.46 11.42 -8.90
N ALA A 192 -15.43 10.50 -8.80
CA ALA A 192 -15.22 9.10 -9.16
C ALA A 192 -14.93 8.88 -10.67
N ASP A 193 -15.35 9.80 -11.52
CA ASP A 193 -15.10 9.76 -12.96
C ASP A 193 -13.76 10.42 -13.35
N GLY A 194 -13.02 10.94 -12.35
CA GLY A 194 -11.74 11.63 -12.53
C GLY A 194 -11.89 13.08 -12.99
N ALA A 195 -13.11 13.64 -12.99
CA ALA A 195 -13.30 15.05 -13.31
C ALA A 195 -12.85 15.93 -12.14
N ARG A 196 -12.15 17.02 -12.47
CA ARG A 196 -11.52 17.93 -11.49
C ARG A 196 -12.16 19.29 -11.50
N ALA A 197 -12.44 19.82 -10.28
CA ALA A 197 -12.89 21.18 -10.08
C ALA A 197 -11.95 21.92 -9.12
N LEU A 198 -11.67 23.19 -9.43
CA LEU A 198 -10.82 24.08 -8.63
C LEU A 198 -11.66 25.20 -8.04
N HIS A 199 -11.56 25.40 -6.72
CA HIS A 199 -12.25 26.45 -5.99
C HIS A 199 -11.24 27.32 -5.23
N ARG A 200 -11.37 28.67 -5.31
CA ARG A 200 -10.50 29.63 -4.63
C ARG A 200 -11.21 30.29 -3.46
N PHE A 201 -10.48 30.56 -2.39
CA PHE A 201 -11.00 31.10 -1.14
C PHE A 201 -10.27 32.40 -0.80
N VAL A 202 -10.94 33.53 -1.05
CA VAL A 202 -10.41 34.87 -0.80
C VAL A 202 -10.72 35.29 0.63
N GLY A 203 -9.73 35.82 1.37
CA GLY A 203 -9.90 36.30 2.74
C GLY A 203 -8.62 36.18 3.55
N GLU A 204 -8.74 36.20 4.85
CA GLU A 204 -7.63 35.91 5.77
C GLU A 204 -7.14 34.49 5.54
N LEU A 205 -5.81 34.28 5.62
CA LEU A 205 -5.19 33.03 5.21
C LEU A 205 -5.74 31.80 5.97
N GLY A 206 -5.73 31.85 7.29
CA GLY A 206 -6.18 30.75 8.13
C GLY A 206 -7.65 30.39 7.89
N GLU A 207 -8.54 31.39 7.85
CA GLU A 207 -9.95 31.19 7.56
C GLU A 207 -10.19 30.65 6.16
N SER A 208 -9.41 31.11 5.18
CA SER A 208 -9.52 30.65 3.79
C SER A 208 -9.09 29.21 3.62
N VAL A 209 -8.04 28.77 4.31
CA VAL A 209 -7.59 27.38 4.31
C VAL A 209 -8.64 26.48 4.98
N GLU A 210 -9.21 26.89 6.13
CA GLU A 210 -10.27 26.10 6.77
C GLU A 210 -11.54 26.00 5.91
N ARG A 211 -11.96 27.07 5.26
CA ARG A 211 -13.08 27.02 4.30
C ARG A 211 -12.79 26.10 3.12
N ALA A 212 -11.54 26.04 2.66
CA ALA A 212 -11.13 25.10 1.62
C ALA A 212 -11.26 23.64 2.11
N ARG A 213 -10.82 23.34 3.33
CA ARG A 213 -10.97 22.03 3.95
C ARG A 213 -12.43 21.65 4.19
N GLU A 214 -13.25 22.57 4.67
CA GLU A 214 -14.69 22.38 4.83
C GLU A 214 -15.38 22.06 3.50
N HIS A 215 -15.02 22.81 2.45
CA HIS A 215 -15.53 22.57 1.10
C HIS A 215 -15.16 21.17 0.60
N VAL A 216 -13.92 20.73 0.81
CA VAL A 216 -13.45 19.38 0.46
C VAL A 216 -14.28 18.31 1.18
N ARG A 217 -14.47 18.42 2.51
CA ARG A 217 -15.28 17.48 3.29
C ARG A 217 -16.74 17.40 2.83
N ALA A 218 -17.28 18.51 2.35
CA ALA A 218 -18.68 18.59 1.89
C ALA A 218 -18.86 18.21 0.40
N SER A 219 -17.76 18.06 -0.36
CA SER A 219 -17.81 17.92 -1.82
C SER A 219 -18.27 16.54 -2.31
N GLY A 220 -18.13 15.49 -1.49
CA GLY A 220 -18.32 14.10 -1.92
C GLY A 220 -17.23 13.61 -2.90
N ALA A 221 -16.11 14.32 -3.02
CA ALA A 221 -14.99 13.93 -3.87
C ALA A 221 -14.35 12.62 -3.39
N VAL A 222 -13.76 11.87 -4.30
CA VAL A 222 -12.99 10.66 -3.96
C VAL A 222 -11.56 11.02 -3.61
N ARG A 223 -11.02 12.11 -4.19
CA ARG A 223 -9.69 12.66 -3.90
C ARG A 223 -9.77 14.19 -3.85
N ALA A 224 -8.95 14.81 -3.02
CA ALA A 224 -8.85 16.24 -2.96
C ALA A 224 -7.47 16.73 -2.55
N ALA A 225 -7.17 17.97 -2.92
CA ALA A 225 -5.99 18.69 -2.46
C ALA A 225 -6.37 20.11 -2.02
N VAL A 226 -5.73 20.62 -0.97
CA VAL A 226 -5.82 22.03 -0.51
C VAL A 226 -4.43 22.65 -0.62
N ALA A 227 -4.34 23.83 -1.21
CA ALA A 227 -3.09 24.56 -1.40
C ALA A 227 -3.13 25.92 -0.73
N TRP A 228 -2.03 26.30 -0.08
CA TRP A 228 -1.88 27.59 0.60
C TRP A 228 -0.43 28.07 0.62
N ASP A 229 -0.24 29.34 0.94
CA ASP A 229 1.05 29.98 1.16
C ASP A 229 1.42 29.94 2.65
N GLY A 230 2.70 29.78 2.96
CA GLY A 230 3.14 29.71 4.34
C GLY A 230 4.67 29.77 4.47
N TYR A 231 5.16 29.24 5.57
CA TYR A 231 6.59 29.23 5.86
C TYR A 231 7.06 27.83 6.22
N LEU A 232 8.16 27.42 5.61
CA LEU A 232 8.89 26.20 5.98
C LEU A 232 10.13 26.60 6.77
N THR A 233 10.34 25.98 7.94
CA THR A 233 11.58 26.12 8.68
C THR A 233 12.52 24.97 8.34
N ALA A 234 13.67 25.27 7.71
CA ALA A 234 14.71 24.33 7.41
C ALA A 234 16.05 24.85 7.98
N ASP A 235 16.77 24.00 8.68
CA ASP A 235 18.06 24.33 9.30
C ASP A 235 18.04 25.61 10.16
N GLY A 236 16.91 25.85 10.86
CA GLY A 236 16.69 27.04 11.70
C GLY A 236 16.35 28.31 10.93
N THR A 237 16.28 28.26 9.61
CA THR A 237 15.88 29.37 8.75
C THR A 237 14.43 29.23 8.33
N ARG A 238 13.66 30.31 8.45
CA ARG A 238 12.26 30.39 8.00
C ARG A 238 12.22 30.96 6.59
N GLU A 239 11.69 30.17 5.67
CA GLU A 239 11.61 30.52 4.25
C GLU A 239 10.16 30.45 3.76
N ASP A 240 9.82 31.29 2.77
CA ASP A 240 8.52 31.26 2.12
C ASP A 240 8.34 29.91 1.38
N ALA A 241 7.17 29.30 1.53
CA ALA A 241 6.87 28.03 0.89
C ALA A 241 5.39 27.88 0.56
N LEU A 242 5.12 27.23 -0.55
CA LEU A 242 3.80 26.76 -0.93
C LEU A 242 3.58 25.36 -0.37
N PHE A 243 2.42 25.14 0.21
CA PHE A 243 2.01 23.86 0.77
C PHE A 243 0.84 23.29 0.00
N VAL A 244 0.81 21.98 -0.12
CA VAL A 244 -0.33 21.22 -0.63
C VAL A 244 -0.55 20.03 0.27
N GLU A 245 -1.73 19.95 0.85
CA GLU A 245 -2.26 18.78 1.56
C GLU A 245 -3.22 18.05 0.63
N ALA A 246 -3.00 16.77 0.37
CA ALA A 246 -3.87 15.95 -0.48
C ALA A 246 -4.20 14.62 0.18
N SER A 247 -5.44 14.15 -0.02
CA SER A 247 -5.86 12.83 0.46
C SER A 247 -6.97 12.23 -0.41
N GLU A 248 -7.24 10.97 -0.18
CA GLU A 248 -8.44 10.28 -0.61
C GLU A 248 -9.19 9.70 0.58
N ALA A 249 -10.45 9.37 0.39
CA ALA A 249 -11.30 8.88 1.47
C ALA A 249 -10.70 7.62 2.14
N GLY A 250 -10.57 7.67 3.46
CA GLY A 250 -10.09 6.55 4.27
C GLY A 250 -8.58 6.34 4.30
N ARG A 251 -7.77 7.25 3.71
CA ARG A 251 -6.30 7.19 3.74
C ARG A 251 -5.67 8.43 4.35
N SER A 252 -4.45 8.29 4.85
CA SER A 252 -3.65 9.41 5.33
C SER A 252 -3.43 10.45 4.24
N SER A 253 -3.37 11.71 4.65
CA SER A 253 -2.98 12.79 3.75
C SER A 253 -1.47 12.80 3.52
N VAL A 254 -1.05 13.37 2.40
CA VAL A 254 0.32 13.77 2.12
C VAL A 254 0.40 15.29 2.07
N VAL A 255 1.39 15.87 2.74
CA VAL A 255 1.66 17.30 2.68
C VAL A 255 2.99 17.54 1.97
N LEU A 256 2.92 18.18 0.81
CA LEU A 256 4.09 18.61 0.04
C LEU A 256 4.37 20.09 0.29
N ALA A 257 5.64 20.45 0.30
CA ALA A 257 6.05 21.87 0.34
C ALA A 257 7.09 22.16 -0.73
N GLN A 258 6.97 23.34 -1.35
CA GLN A 258 7.95 23.91 -2.28
C GLN A 258 8.36 25.29 -1.80
N ARG A 259 9.63 25.45 -1.45
CA ARG A 259 10.19 26.76 -1.11
C ARG A 259 10.25 27.64 -2.36
N TYR A 260 10.14 28.95 -2.15
CA TYR A 260 10.30 29.91 -3.23
C TYR A 260 10.98 31.20 -2.75
N SER A 261 11.61 31.92 -3.67
CA SER A 261 12.15 33.25 -3.40
C SER A 261 11.08 34.31 -3.70
N PRO A 262 10.65 35.12 -2.73
CA PRO A 262 9.54 36.07 -2.88
C PRO A 262 9.95 37.39 -3.53
N VAL A 263 10.92 37.42 -4.42
CA VAL A 263 11.37 38.65 -5.08
C VAL A 263 10.37 39.03 -6.19
N PRO A 264 9.63 40.16 -6.05
CA PRO A 264 8.65 40.57 -7.05
C PRO A 264 9.23 40.63 -8.46
N GLY A 265 8.52 40.06 -9.45
CA GLY A 265 8.96 39.95 -10.83
C GLY A 265 10.13 38.98 -11.09
N ARG A 266 10.62 38.30 -10.02
CA ARG A 266 11.65 37.29 -10.05
C ARG A 266 11.38 36.13 -9.11
N THR A 267 10.13 36.00 -8.66
CA THR A 267 9.74 34.86 -7.84
C THR A 267 10.05 33.55 -8.55
N ALA A 268 10.73 32.65 -7.88
CA ALA A 268 11.15 31.37 -8.44
C ALA A 268 11.17 30.28 -7.36
N PRO A 269 10.85 29.03 -7.70
CA PRO A 269 11.03 27.91 -6.78
C PRO A 269 12.49 27.73 -6.37
N VAL A 270 12.72 27.33 -5.13
CA VAL A 270 14.06 27.12 -4.54
C VAL A 270 14.16 25.69 -4.02
N GLY A 271 15.18 24.97 -4.50
CA GLY A 271 15.41 23.57 -4.10
C GLY A 271 14.36 22.60 -4.64
N GLU A 272 14.35 21.41 -4.07
CA GLU A 272 13.40 20.36 -4.43
C GLU A 272 12.12 20.45 -3.60
N THR A 273 11.03 19.89 -4.13
CA THR A 273 9.81 19.64 -3.38
C THR A 273 10.09 18.63 -2.27
N VAL A 274 9.59 18.90 -1.07
CA VAL A 274 9.75 18.00 0.08
C VAL A 274 8.40 17.53 0.60
N THR A 275 8.33 16.30 1.07
CA THR A 275 7.21 15.80 1.88
C THR A 275 7.47 16.24 3.32
N VAL A 276 6.58 17.04 3.89
CA VAL A 276 6.74 17.61 5.23
C VAL A 276 5.91 16.90 6.29
N ASP A 277 4.82 16.26 5.89
CA ASP A 277 3.94 15.53 6.81
C ASP A 277 3.13 14.44 6.09
N ARG A 278 2.65 13.49 6.89
CA ARG A 278 1.59 12.52 6.54
C ARG A 278 0.59 12.55 7.70
N GLY A 279 -0.55 13.16 7.47
CA GLY A 279 -1.51 13.51 8.51
C GLY A 279 -2.82 12.71 8.45
N ALA A 280 -3.79 13.16 9.25
CA ALA A 280 -5.14 12.64 9.21
C ALA A 280 -5.77 12.85 7.81
N PRO A 281 -6.74 12.00 7.40
CA PRO A 281 -7.46 12.20 6.16
C PRO A 281 -8.10 13.59 6.08
N LEU A 282 -8.02 14.20 4.91
CA LEU A 282 -8.70 15.46 4.60
C LEU A 282 -10.18 15.20 4.25
N LEU A 283 -10.48 14.01 3.70
CA LEU A 283 -11.78 13.48 3.29
C LEU A 283 -12.31 12.44 4.27
#